data_61e4212444d1ae60751b83f9bbed17bb
#
_entry.id   61e4212444d1ae60751b83f9bbed17bb
#
_cell.length_a   1.000
_cell.length_b   1.000
_cell.length_c   1.000
_cell.angle_alpha   90.00
_cell.angle_beta   90.00
_cell.angle_gamma   90.00
#
_symmetry.space_group_name_H-M   'P 1'
#
loop_
_entity.id
_entity.type
_entity.pdbx_description
1 polymer ?
#
loop_
_entity_poly.entity_id
_entity_poly.type
_entity_poly.pdbx_seq_one_letter_code
_entity_poly.pdbx_strand_id
1 'polypeptide(L)'
;MDSSLEQHRLEINENREHWRRKPVLRRVYAQFYRDIAARINPANPGFVVELGSGMGNVKEHIPHCITTDVFPNPWLDRVENAYGLTFGDQTVGHLILFDVWHHLRYPGEALREFSRVLVQRGRLVIFEPAMGFLGRYVFGTFHHEPLGLENDIEWTGGEDFRPDKAGYYAAQGNASRIFTGEEFKSCLRDWEIKEIKHYSGLAYLASGGFRGPQLYPTVLLPFFNSVDSLLSKFSSLSSRMLVVLDKK
;
A
#
# COMPACT_ATOMS: atom_id res chain seq x y z
N MET A 1 13.42 6.74 -24.35
CA MET A 1 13.26 6.46 -22.91
C MET A 1 11.82 6.80 -22.59
N ASP A 2 11.07 5.91 -21.98
CA ASP A 2 9.65 6.10 -21.72
C ASP A 2 9.47 7.27 -20.74
N SER A 3 8.66 8.27 -21.08
CA SER A 3 8.44 9.48 -20.27
C SER A 3 7.93 9.15 -18.85
N SER A 4 7.24 8.03 -18.69
CA SER A 4 6.72 7.55 -17.41
C SER A 4 7.84 7.06 -16.48
N LEU A 5 8.86 6.41 -17.00
CA LEU A 5 10.05 5.95 -16.26
C LEU A 5 10.86 7.12 -15.69
N GLU A 6 11.08 8.14 -16.51
CA GLU A 6 11.82 9.32 -16.08
C GLU A 6 11.06 10.11 -15.02
N GLN A 7 9.74 10.28 -15.19
CA GLN A 7 8.90 10.95 -14.22
C GLN A 7 8.90 10.19 -12.87
N HIS A 8 8.74 8.88 -12.89
CA HIS A 8 8.78 8.05 -11.67
C HIS A 8 10.13 8.15 -10.95
N ARG A 9 11.24 8.12 -11.71
CA ARG A 9 12.60 8.30 -11.16
C ARG A 9 12.76 9.65 -10.47
N LEU A 10 12.25 10.71 -11.06
CA LEU A 10 12.27 12.05 -10.47
C LEU A 10 11.46 12.10 -9.18
N GLU A 11 10.26 11.58 -9.18
CA GLU A 11 9.39 11.53 -7.99
C GLU A 11 10.02 10.75 -6.83
N ILE A 12 10.65 9.59 -7.09
CA ILE A 12 11.34 8.84 -6.04
C ILE A 12 12.53 9.62 -5.47
N ASN A 13 13.31 10.30 -6.33
CA ASN A 13 14.43 11.12 -5.86
C ASN A 13 13.95 12.30 -5.01
N GLU A 14 12.88 12.99 -5.42
CA GLU A 14 12.25 14.04 -4.61
C GLU A 14 11.75 13.49 -3.27
N ASN A 15 11.09 12.34 -3.28
CA ASN A 15 10.61 11.68 -2.06
C ASN A 15 11.77 11.35 -1.11
N ARG A 16 12.93 10.90 -1.62
CA ARG A 16 14.14 10.67 -0.80
C ARG A 16 14.66 11.94 -0.15
N GLU A 17 14.66 13.08 -0.87
CA GLU A 17 15.05 14.36 -0.30
C GLU A 17 14.07 14.82 0.80
N HIS A 18 12.78 14.72 0.54
CA HIS A 18 11.76 15.03 1.55
C HIS A 18 11.87 14.10 2.78
N TRP A 19 12.10 12.81 2.57
CA TRP A 19 12.34 11.83 3.63
C TRP A 19 13.49 12.25 4.55
N ARG A 20 14.61 12.68 3.98
CA ARG A 20 15.77 13.14 4.74
C ARG A 20 15.49 14.38 5.59
N ARG A 21 14.66 15.30 5.09
CA ARG A 21 14.35 16.58 5.73
C ARG A 21 13.20 16.53 6.73
N LYS A 22 12.37 15.50 6.71
CA LYS A 22 11.14 15.39 7.53
C LYS A 22 11.23 14.30 8.61
N PRO A 23 11.79 14.60 9.79
CA PRO A 23 11.93 13.61 10.85
C PRO A 23 10.59 13.12 11.41
N VAL A 24 9.52 13.93 11.37
CA VAL A 24 8.17 13.49 11.78
C VAL A 24 7.65 12.45 10.80
N LEU A 25 7.75 12.71 9.50
CA LEU A 25 7.30 11.77 8.46
C LEU A 25 7.98 10.40 8.65
N ARG A 26 9.31 10.37 8.83
CA ARG A 26 10.05 9.12 9.08
C ARG A 26 9.54 8.35 10.28
N ARG A 27 9.24 9.04 11.39
CA ARG A 27 8.72 8.40 12.61
C ARG A 27 7.31 7.87 12.43
N VAL A 28 6.46 8.58 11.69
CA VAL A 28 5.11 8.11 11.36
C VAL A 28 5.17 6.88 10.47
N TYR A 29 5.97 6.89 9.42
CA TYR A 29 6.17 5.71 8.56
C TYR A 29 6.76 4.53 9.33
N ALA A 30 7.70 4.77 10.25
CA ALA A 30 8.22 3.73 11.12
C ALA A 30 7.12 3.07 11.99
N GLN A 31 6.07 3.80 12.37
CA GLN A 31 4.91 3.21 13.06
C GLN A 31 4.09 2.33 12.10
N PHE A 32 3.83 2.79 10.87
CA PHE A 32 3.12 2.02 9.86
C PHE A 32 3.87 0.72 9.53
N TYR A 33 5.18 0.79 9.30
CA TYR A 33 5.99 -0.40 9.05
C TYR A 33 6.05 -1.35 10.26
N ARG A 34 6.06 -0.85 11.50
CA ARG A 34 5.93 -1.71 12.69
C ARG A 34 4.58 -2.43 12.73
N ASP A 35 3.51 -1.74 12.37
CA ASP A 35 2.17 -2.35 12.28
C ASP A 35 2.12 -3.41 11.18
N ILE A 36 2.72 -3.17 10.02
CA ILE A 36 2.86 -4.14 8.94
C ILE A 36 3.70 -5.34 9.42
N ALA A 37 4.88 -5.09 10.02
CA ALA A 37 5.78 -6.14 10.50
C ALA A 37 5.13 -7.03 11.57
N ALA A 38 4.27 -6.47 12.42
CA ALA A 38 3.51 -7.24 13.42
C ALA A 38 2.48 -8.21 12.78
N ARG A 39 2.20 -8.11 11.49
CA ARG A 39 1.31 -9.03 10.73
C ARG A 39 2.09 -10.10 9.98
N ILE A 40 3.40 -10.03 9.97
CA ILE A 40 4.22 -11.11 9.42
C ILE A 40 4.14 -12.30 10.36
N ASN A 41 3.61 -13.41 9.85
CA ASN A 41 3.53 -14.67 10.59
C ASN A 41 4.81 -15.48 10.36
N PRO A 42 5.69 -15.64 11.35
CA PRO A 42 6.95 -16.36 11.17
C PRO A 42 6.75 -17.86 10.87
N ALA A 43 5.56 -18.41 11.09
CA ALA A 43 5.22 -19.79 10.74
C ALA A 43 4.96 -20.00 9.23
N ASN A 44 4.70 -18.94 8.47
CA ASN A 44 4.53 -19.05 7.02
C ASN A 44 5.90 -19.17 6.36
N PRO A 45 6.20 -20.30 5.69
CA PRO A 45 7.46 -20.46 4.99
C PRO A 45 7.52 -19.57 3.75
N GLY A 46 8.71 -19.38 3.20
CA GLY A 46 8.93 -18.64 1.95
C GLY A 46 9.34 -17.19 2.15
N PHE A 47 9.41 -16.48 1.05
CA PHE A 47 9.88 -15.10 1.02
C PHE A 47 8.88 -14.13 1.63
N VAL A 48 9.39 -13.04 2.20
CA VAL A 48 8.63 -11.82 2.49
C VAL A 48 8.97 -10.82 1.39
N VAL A 49 7.97 -10.35 0.66
CA VAL A 49 8.16 -9.50 -0.52
C VAL A 49 7.31 -8.24 -0.39
N GLU A 50 7.89 -7.08 -0.62
CA GLU A 50 7.14 -5.83 -0.77
C GLU A 50 7.10 -5.44 -2.25
N LEU A 51 5.88 -5.22 -2.76
CA LEU A 51 5.64 -4.72 -4.11
C LEU A 51 5.50 -3.19 -4.07
N GLY A 52 6.12 -2.50 -5.02
CA GLY A 52 6.11 -1.04 -5.07
C GLY A 52 6.88 -0.40 -3.91
N SER A 53 8.05 -0.93 -3.59
CA SER A 53 8.85 -0.49 -2.43
C SER A 53 9.40 0.94 -2.55
N GLY A 54 9.34 1.56 -3.72
CA GLY A 54 9.80 2.92 -3.94
C GLY A 54 11.21 3.20 -3.41
N MET A 55 11.31 3.71 -2.19
CA MET A 55 12.60 4.02 -1.53
C MET A 55 13.22 2.83 -0.77
N GLY A 56 12.51 1.70 -0.64
CA GLY A 56 13.01 0.50 0.04
C GLY A 56 13.04 0.58 1.57
N ASN A 57 12.27 1.46 2.17
CA ASN A 57 12.31 1.73 3.62
C ASN A 57 11.84 0.56 4.49
N VAL A 58 11.11 -0.41 3.95
CA VAL A 58 10.64 -1.60 4.68
C VAL A 58 11.79 -2.37 5.33
N LYS A 59 12.98 -2.37 4.74
CA LYS A 59 14.16 -3.08 5.27
C LYS A 59 14.63 -2.57 6.63
N GLU A 60 14.29 -1.34 7.01
CA GLU A 60 14.56 -0.82 8.36
C GLU A 60 13.75 -1.56 9.44
N HIS A 61 12.65 -2.22 9.06
CA HIS A 61 11.72 -2.91 9.96
C HIS A 61 11.62 -4.41 9.69
N ILE A 62 11.80 -4.83 8.45
CA ILE A 62 11.79 -6.22 7.99
C ILE A 62 13.07 -6.45 7.16
N PRO A 63 14.23 -6.67 7.78
CA PRO A 63 15.55 -6.69 7.09
C PRO A 63 15.67 -7.73 5.98
N HIS A 64 14.94 -8.85 6.09
CA HIS A 64 14.93 -9.95 5.12
C HIS A 64 13.85 -9.79 4.03
N CYS A 65 13.13 -8.68 4.00
CA CYS A 65 12.14 -8.39 2.97
C CYS A 65 12.84 -8.19 1.62
N ILE A 66 12.34 -8.86 0.59
CA ILE A 66 12.72 -8.60 -0.80
C ILE A 66 11.94 -7.38 -1.26
N THR A 67 12.67 -6.32 -1.58
CA THR A 67 12.09 -5.05 -2.04
C THR A 67 12.01 -5.03 -3.55
N THR A 68 10.83 -4.64 -4.07
CA THR A 68 10.59 -4.68 -5.51
C THR A 68 9.81 -3.44 -5.98
N ASP A 69 9.94 -3.12 -7.24
CA ASP A 69 9.13 -2.11 -7.90
C ASP A 69 8.91 -2.49 -9.37
N VAL A 70 7.91 -1.92 -10.02
CA VAL A 70 7.70 -2.09 -11.46
C VAL A 70 8.78 -1.40 -12.28
N PHE A 71 9.47 -0.43 -11.69
CA PHE A 71 10.59 0.28 -12.29
C PHE A 71 11.92 -0.11 -11.65
N PRO A 72 13.01 -0.19 -12.44
CA PRO A 72 14.33 -0.50 -11.92
C PRO A 72 14.88 0.63 -11.05
N ASN A 73 15.26 0.29 -9.82
CA ASN A 73 15.91 1.18 -8.87
C ASN A 73 17.15 0.48 -8.28
N PRO A 74 18.33 1.17 -8.22
CA PRO A 74 19.60 0.52 -7.82
C PRO A 74 19.66 0.10 -6.35
N TRP A 75 18.70 0.50 -5.52
CA TRP A 75 18.60 0.16 -4.09
C TRP A 75 17.53 -0.88 -3.79
N LEU A 76 16.82 -1.40 -4.81
CA LEU A 76 15.84 -2.46 -4.69
C LEU A 76 16.43 -3.80 -5.14
N ASP A 77 15.86 -4.89 -4.65
CA ASP A 77 16.40 -6.22 -4.95
C ASP A 77 15.97 -6.71 -6.34
N ARG A 78 14.75 -6.37 -6.80
CA ARG A 78 14.18 -6.87 -8.06
C ARG A 78 13.22 -5.88 -8.71
N VAL A 79 13.02 -6.08 -10.01
CA VAL A 79 11.90 -5.48 -10.75
C VAL A 79 10.78 -6.51 -10.83
N GLU A 80 9.59 -6.15 -10.38
CA GLU A 80 8.43 -7.04 -10.37
C GLU A 80 7.17 -6.29 -10.81
N ASN A 81 6.32 -6.97 -11.57
CA ASN A 81 5.00 -6.48 -11.94
C ASN A 81 3.94 -7.27 -11.16
N ALA A 82 3.03 -6.59 -10.45
CA ALA A 82 1.99 -7.21 -9.63
C ALA A 82 1.08 -8.18 -10.40
N TYR A 83 1.03 -8.07 -11.72
CA TYR A 83 0.22 -8.94 -12.58
C TYR A 83 0.99 -10.14 -13.17
N GLY A 84 2.29 -10.24 -12.93
CA GLY A 84 3.15 -11.30 -13.46
C GLY A 84 4.48 -11.32 -12.73
N LEU A 85 4.45 -11.89 -11.52
CA LEU A 85 5.60 -11.97 -10.63
C LEU A 85 6.59 -13.04 -11.08
N THR A 86 7.88 -12.76 -11.00
CA THR A 86 8.93 -13.73 -11.36
C THR A 86 9.13 -14.82 -10.31
N PHE A 87 8.44 -14.75 -9.18
CA PHE A 87 8.46 -15.77 -8.14
C PHE A 87 7.76 -17.06 -8.62
N GLY A 88 8.31 -18.22 -8.24
CA GLY A 88 7.69 -19.51 -8.47
C GLY A 88 6.39 -19.69 -7.67
N ASP A 89 5.58 -20.67 -8.08
CA ASP A 89 4.35 -21.02 -7.38
C ASP A 89 4.65 -21.40 -5.93
N GLN A 90 3.84 -20.87 -5.01
CA GLN A 90 3.92 -21.19 -3.58
C GLN A 90 5.33 -21.02 -2.96
N THR A 91 6.05 -19.96 -3.34
CA THR A 91 7.39 -19.64 -2.79
C THR A 91 7.38 -18.44 -1.86
N VAL A 92 6.29 -17.65 -1.85
CA VAL A 92 6.17 -16.43 -1.07
C VAL A 92 5.29 -16.69 0.15
N GLY A 93 5.79 -16.39 1.34
CA GLY A 93 5.02 -16.48 2.58
C GLY A 93 4.16 -15.24 2.84
N HIS A 94 4.70 -14.07 2.48
CA HIS A 94 4.04 -12.78 2.69
C HIS A 94 4.26 -11.84 1.50
N LEU A 95 3.16 -11.21 1.05
CA LEU A 95 3.20 -10.06 0.16
C LEU A 95 2.78 -8.81 0.94
N ILE A 96 3.49 -7.71 0.75
CA ILE A 96 3.23 -6.41 1.36
C ILE A 96 2.99 -5.41 0.22
N LEU A 97 1.90 -4.66 0.32
CA LEU A 97 1.60 -3.54 -0.56
C LEU A 97 1.38 -2.29 0.31
N PHE A 98 2.27 -1.32 0.19
CA PHE A 98 2.15 -0.06 0.90
C PHE A 98 1.99 1.09 -0.10
N ASP A 99 0.80 1.67 -0.18
CA ASP A 99 0.41 2.67 -1.18
C ASP A 99 0.58 2.18 -2.63
N VAL A 100 0.15 0.94 -2.90
CA VAL A 100 0.26 0.28 -4.20
C VAL A 100 -1.08 -0.24 -4.72
N TRP A 101 -1.97 -0.70 -3.83
CA TRP A 101 -3.23 -1.32 -4.23
C TRP A 101 -4.09 -0.40 -5.11
N HIS A 102 -4.13 0.87 -4.80
CA HIS A 102 -4.89 1.87 -5.57
C HIS A 102 -4.34 2.11 -6.99
N HIS A 103 -3.13 1.61 -7.29
CA HIS A 103 -2.56 1.60 -8.64
C HIS A 103 -2.89 0.34 -9.43
N LEU A 104 -3.55 -0.65 -8.82
CA LEU A 104 -3.96 -1.87 -9.50
C LEU A 104 -5.29 -1.64 -10.22
N ARG A 105 -5.22 -1.43 -11.54
CA ARG A 105 -6.41 -1.25 -12.39
C ARG A 105 -7.32 -2.47 -12.37
N TYR A 106 -6.71 -3.68 -12.37
CA TYR A 106 -7.39 -4.97 -12.43
C TYR A 106 -7.10 -5.79 -11.15
N PRO A 107 -7.77 -5.48 -10.02
CA PRO A 107 -7.47 -6.11 -8.73
C PRO A 107 -7.60 -7.63 -8.73
N GLY A 108 -8.55 -8.17 -9.52
CA GLY A 108 -8.74 -9.62 -9.63
C GLY A 108 -7.58 -10.33 -10.32
N GLU A 109 -6.97 -9.69 -11.34
CA GLU A 109 -5.77 -10.23 -11.99
C GLU A 109 -4.60 -10.28 -11.01
N ALA A 110 -4.38 -9.20 -10.25
CA ALA A 110 -3.35 -9.15 -9.24
C ALA A 110 -3.56 -10.20 -8.14
N LEU A 111 -4.80 -10.33 -7.63
CA LEU A 111 -5.12 -11.34 -6.62
C LEU A 111 -4.93 -12.77 -7.11
N ARG A 112 -5.18 -13.05 -8.40
CA ARG A 112 -4.91 -14.35 -9.00
C ARG A 112 -3.41 -14.64 -8.99
N GLU A 113 -2.59 -13.67 -9.39
CA GLU A 113 -1.13 -13.80 -9.39
C GLU A 113 -0.57 -13.91 -7.98
N PHE A 114 -1.08 -13.12 -7.02
CA PHE A 114 -0.71 -13.22 -5.61
C PHE A 114 -1.06 -14.60 -5.04
N SER A 115 -2.23 -15.14 -5.40
CA SER A 115 -2.62 -16.50 -5.01
C SER A 115 -1.70 -17.55 -5.59
N ARG A 116 -1.18 -17.39 -6.81
CA ARG A 116 -0.23 -18.32 -7.42
C ARG A 116 1.07 -18.39 -6.65
N VAL A 117 1.67 -17.23 -6.33
CA VAL A 117 2.98 -17.18 -5.68
C VAL A 117 2.94 -17.44 -4.18
N LEU A 118 1.84 -17.11 -3.50
CA LEU A 118 1.70 -17.33 -2.07
C LEU A 118 1.58 -18.81 -1.73
N VAL A 119 2.27 -19.23 -0.69
CA VAL A 119 2.09 -20.54 -0.08
C VAL A 119 0.66 -20.71 0.43
N GLN A 120 0.24 -21.95 0.74
CA GLN A 120 -1.03 -22.19 1.41
C GLN A 120 -1.07 -21.43 2.75
N ARG A 121 -2.14 -20.68 3.00
CA ARG A 121 -2.27 -19.73 4.13
C ARG A 121 -1.22 -18.60 4.10
N GLY A 122 -0.59 -18.36 2.97
CA GLY A 122 0.25 -17.20 2.75
C GLY A 122 -0.54 -15.92 2.91
N ARG A 123 0.13 -14.86 3.32
CA ARG A 123 -0.51 -13.63 3.76
C ARG A 123 -0.24 -12.46 2.84
N LEU A 124 -1.29 -11.70 2.55
CA LEU A 124 -1.23 -10.41 1.88
C LEU A 124 -1.53 -9.31 2.90
N VAL A 125 -0.61 -8.37 3.06
CA VAL A 125 -0.75 -7.19 3.94
C VAL A 125 -0.80 -5.94 3.06
N ILE A 126 -1.89 -5.21 3.13
CA ILE A 126 -2.15 -4.02 2.32
C ILE A 126 -2.28 -2.83 3.25
N PHE A 127 -1.50 -1.77 3.04
CA PHE A 127 -1.60 -0.51 3.76
C PHE A 127 -1.91 0.61 2.77
N GLU A 128 -3.09 1.23 2.89
CA GLU A 128 -3.67 2.06 1.83
C GLU A 128 -4.39 3.31 2.37
N PRO A 129 -4.66 4.29 1.51
CA PRO A 129 -5.63 5.33 1.81
C PRO A 129 -7.00 4.75 2.17
N ALA A 130 -7.65 5.36 3.15
CA ALA A 130 -9.02 5.03 3.55
C ALA A 130 -9.96 6.22 3.32
N MET A 131 -11.17 5.91 2.84
CA MET A 131 -12.14 6.91 2.42
C MET A 131 -13.15 7.27 3.53
N GLY A 132 -12.67 7.42 4.76
CA GLY A 132 -13.39 8.14 5.80
C GLY A 132 -13.42 9.65 5.52
N PHE A 133 -14.02 10.43 6.42
CA PHE A 133 -14.13 11.88 6.25
C PHE A 133 -12.76 12.56 6.02
N LEU A 134 -11.77 12.23 6.86
CA LEU A 134 -10.42 12.81 6.72
C LEU A 134 -9.75 12.41 5.42
N GLY A 135 -9.87 11.14 5.02
CA GLY A 135 -9.30 10.66 3.76
C GLY A 135 -9.92 11.34 2.56
N ARG A 136 -11.24 11.39 2.48
CA ARG A 136 -11.95 12.08 1.37
C ARG A 136 -11.57 13.56 1.29
N TYR A 137 -11.54 14.25 2.43
CA TYR A 137 -11.20 15.66 2.47
C TYR A 137 -9.76 15.91 2.03
N VAL A 138 -8.79 15.19 2.62
CA VAL A 138 -7.37 15.47 2.36
C VAL A 138 -6.94 14.98 0.99
N PHE A 139 -7.25 13.73 0.62
CA PHE A 139 -6.87 13.20 -0.69
C PHE A 139 -7.68 13.85 -1.83
N GLY A 140 -8.94 14.20 -1.59
CA GLY A 140 -9.74 14.89 -2.60
C GLY A 140 -9.37 16.36 -2.84
N THR A 141 -8.71 17.00 -1.85
CA THR A 141 -8.37 18.43 -1.94
C THR A 141 -6.89 18.68 -2.25
N PHE A 142 -5.99 17.88 -1.68
CA PHE A 142 -4.55 18.14 -1.69
C PHE A 142 -3.73 17.09 -2.44
N HIS A 143 -4.34 15.97 -2.84
CA HIS A 143 -3.65 14.93 -3.60
C HIS A 143 -3.92 15.08 -5.10
N HIS A 144 -2.92 14.79 -5.93
CA HIS A 144 -3.05 14.91 -7.38
C HIS A 144 -3.76 13.72 -8.05
N GLU A 145 -3.80 12.57 -7.37
CA GLU A 145 -4.46 11.37 -7.87
C GLU A 145 -5.95 11.37 -7.54
N PRO A 146 -6.79 10.85 -8.45
CA PRO A 146 -8.24 10.83 -8.25
C PRO A 146 -8.65 9.90 -7.11
N LEU A 147 -9.73 10.25 -6.42
CA LEU A 147 -10.34 9.34 -5.43
C LEU A 147 -10.93 8.09 -6.08
N GLY A 148 -11.46 8.19 -7.29
CA GLY A 148 -12.04 7.08 -8.04
C GLY A 148 -13.29 6.45 -7.40
N LEU A 149 -14.03 7.21 -6.58
CA LEU A 149 -15.17 6.68 -5.81
C LEU A 149 -16.39 6.37 -6.67
N GLU A 150 -16.53 7.07 -7.78
CA GLU A 150 -17.68 6.97 -8.70
C GLU A 150 -17.37 6.13 -9.95
N ASN A 151 -16.09 5.81 -10.16
CA ASN A 151 -15.69 5.02 -11.33
C ASN A 151 -15.94 3.53 -11.08
N ASP A 152 -16.33 2.80 -12.12
CA ASP A 152 -16.41 1.35 -12.05
C ASP A 152 -15.02 0.74 -11.78
N ILE A 153 -14.97 -0.28 -10.93
CA ILE A 153 -13.74 -1.05 -10.69
C ILE A 153 -13.73 -2.20 -11.71
N GLU A 154 -12.80 -2.10 -12.66
CA GLU A 154 -12.55 -3.17 -13.61
C GLU A 154 -11.85 -4.35 -12.88
N TRP A 155 -12.64 -5.37 -12.48
CA TRP A 155 -12.08 -6.47 -11.67
C TRP A 155 -11.02 -7.28 -12.43
N THR A 156 -11.24 -7.53 -13.72
CA THR A 156 -10.34 -8.29 -14.61
C THR A 156 -10.06 -7.52 -15.90
N GLY A 157 -8.92 -7.80 -16.51
CA GLY A 157 -8.50 -7.15 -17.75
C GLY A 157 -9.09 -7.70 -19.06
N GLY A 158 -10.03 -8.67 -18.97
CA GLY A 158 -10.62 -9.33 -20.14
C GLY A 158 -9.69 -10.37 -20.80
N GLU A 159 -10.15 -10.91 -21.96
CA GLU A 159 -9.45 -12.01 -22.66
C GLU A 159 -8.07 -11.59 -23.22
N ASP A 160 -7.92 -10.34 -23.61
CA ASP A 160 -6.68 -9.80 -24.18
C ASP A 160 -5.73 -9.18 -23.12
N PHE A 161 -5.99 -9.40 -21.85
CA PHE A 161 -5.18 -8.84 -20.79
C PHE A 161 -3.72 -9.32 -20.87
N ARG A 162 -2.80 -8.35 -20.78
CA ARG A 162 -1.35 -8.59 -20.69
C ARG A 162 -0.75 -7.74 -19.57
N PRO A 163 0.04 -8.34 -18.67
CA PRO A 163 0.69 -7.63 -17.56
C PRO A 163 1.51 -6.40 -17.98
N ASP A 164 2.21 -6.49 -19.10
CA ASP A 164 3.08 -5.45 -19.65
C ASP A 164 2.31 -4.27 -20.29
N LYS A 165 1.01 -4.44 -20.52
CA LYS A 165 0.13 -3.43 -21.13
C LYS A 165 -0.77 -2.73 -20.14
N ALA A 166 -0.76 -3.12 -18.87
CA ALA A 166 -1.47 -2.40 -17.81
C ALA A 166 -0.77 -1.05 -17.59
N GLY A 167 -1.30 0.00 -18.23
CA GLY A 167 -0.78 1.37 -18.10
C GLY A 167 -0.95 1.92 -16.68
N TYR A 168 -0.41 3.13 -16.45
CA TYR A 168 -0.59 3.83 -15.18
C TYR A 168 -2.07 4.01 -14.85
N TYR A 169 -2.42 3.72 -13.62
CA TYR A 169 -3.76 3.86 -13.05
C TYR A 169 -3.65 4.36 -11.61
N ALA A 170 -4.61 5.15 -11.15
CA ALA A 170 -4.72 5.54 -9.76
C ALA A 170 -6.18 5.75 -9.37
N ALA A 171 -6.61 5.17 -8.25
CA ALA A 171 -7.90 5.38 -7.63
C ALA A 171 -7.80 5.14 -6.13
N GLN A 172 -7.55 6.20 -5.37
CA GLN A 172 -7.26 6.19 -3.92
C GLN A 172 -8.35 5.48 -3.10
N GLY A 173 -9.60 5.46 -3.58
CA GLY A 173 -10.74 4.85 -2.90
C GLY A 173 -10.92 3.36 -3.08
N ASN A 174 -10.17 2.72 -4.01
CA ASN A 174 -10.41 1.33 -4.37
C ASN A 174 -10.26 0.34 -3.21
N ALA A 175 -9.25 0.52 -2.35
CA ALA A 175 -9.08 -0.35 -1.18
C ALA A 175 -10.31 -0.29 -0.25
N SER A 176 -10.81 0.92 0.05
CA SER A 176 -12.03 1.08 0.88
C SER A 176 -13.24 0.41 0.23
N ARG A 177 -13.46 0.62 -1.07
CA ARG A 177 -14.61 0.05 -1.80
C ARG A 177 -14.56 -1.47 -1.83
N ILE A 178 -13.39 -2.05 -2.10
CA ILE A 178 -13.21 -3.50 -2.25
C ILE A 178 -13.28 -4.21 -0.91
N PHE A 179 -12.59 -3.72 0.11
CA PHE A 179 -12.43 -4.48 1.36
C PHE A 179 -13.49 -4.16 2.42
N THR A 180 -14.15 -2.99 2.36
CA THR A 180 -15.18 -2.62 3.33
C THR A 180 -16.60 -2.61 2.76
N GLY A 181 -16.74 -2.64 1.43
CA GLY A 181 -18.02 -2.71 0.73
C GLY A 181 -18.54 -4.14 0.60
N GLU A 182 -19.82 -4.27 0.26
CA GLU A 182 -20.47 -5.56 -0.02
C GLU A 182 -20.23 -6.05 -1.45
N GLU A 183 -20.02 -5.11 -2.39
CA GLU A 183 -19.98 -5.35 -3.83
C GLU A 183 -18.96 -6.42 -4.26
N PHE A 184 -17.78 -6.42 -3.64
CA PHE A 184 -16.67 -7.30 -4.02
C PHE A 184 -16.49 -8.52 -3.11
N LYS A 185 -17.39 -8.78 -2.15
CA LYS A 185 -17.28 -9.93 -1.24
C LYS A 185 -17.21 -11.27 -1.97
N SER A 186 -18.00 -11.44 -3.02
CA SER A 186 -17.98 -12.67 -3.82
C SER A 186 -16.68 -12.86 -4.60
N CYS A 187 -16.01 -11.76 -4.95
CA CYS A 187 -14.74 -11.76 -5.65
C CYS A 187 -13.56 -12.14 -4.73
N LEU A 188 -13.75 -12.00 -3.41
CA LEU A 188 -12.74 -12.33 -2.39
C LEU A 188 -12.94 -13.73 -1.78
N ARG A 189 -13.74 -14.60 -2.40
CA ARG A 189 -14.10 -15.95 -1.85
C ARG A 189 -12.89 -16.83 -1.56
N ASP A 190 -11.79 -16.68 -2.30
CA ASP A 190 -10.57 -17.46 -2.17
C ASP A 190 -9.60 -16.88 -1.11
N TRP A 191 -10.02 -15.80 -0.48
CA TRP A 191 -9.29 -15.07 0.55
C TRP A 191 -10.07 -15.01 1.85
N GLU A 192 -9.37 -15.08 2.97
CA GLU A 192 -9.93 -14.83 4.29
C GLU A 192 -9.47 -13.47 4.80
N ILE A 193 -10.40 -12.53 4.98
CA ILE A 193 -10.09 -11.24 5.59
C ILE A 193 -9.86 -11.47 7.09
N LYS A 194 -8.62 -11.37 7.54
CA LYS A 194 -8.23 -11.57 8.95
C LYS A 194 -8.38 -10.30 9.78
N GLU A 195 -8.09 -9.16 9.17
CA GLU A 195 -8.13 -7.87 9.86
C GLU A 195 -8.38 -6.74 8.85
N ILE A 196 -9.21 -5.78 9.27
CA ILE A 196 -9.28 -4.44 8.68
C ILE A 196 -9.12 -3.46 9.83
N LYS A 197 -8.01 -2.72 9.85
CA LYS A 197 -7.72 -1.71 10.85
C LYS A 197 -7.71 -0.33 10.20
N HIS A 198 -8.48 0.59 10.78
CA HIS A 198 -8.53 1.97 10.32
C HIS A 198 -7.64 2.86 11.18
N TYR A 199 -7.06 3.88 10.55
CA TYR A 199 -6.26 4.91 11.20
C TYR A 199 -6.82 6.28 10.81
N SER A 200 -6.95 7.18 11.77
CA SER A 200 -7.26 8.58 11.44
C SER A 200 -6.12 9.19 10.62
N GLY A 201 -4.88 8.83 10.95
CA GLY A 201 -3.69 9.27 10.25
C GLY A 201 -3.42 10.76 10.40
N LEU A 202 -3.93 11.40 11.46
CA LEU A 202 -3.76 12.84 11.70
C LEU A 202 -2.28 13.22 11.82
N ALA A 203 -1.48 12.39 12.51
CA ALA A 203 -0.02 12.59 12.60
C ALA A 203 0.64 12.56 11.21
N TYR A 204 0.18 11.66 10.33
CA TYR A 204 0.65 11.59 8.95
C TYR A 204 0.22 12.83 8.14
N LEU A 205 -1.07 13.18 8.18
CA LEU A 205 -1.61 14.32 7.47
C LEU A 205 -0.92 15.63 7.90
N ALA A 206 -0.77 15.84 9.20
CA ALA A 206 -0.10 17.02 9.75
C ALA A 206 1.43 17.00 9.56
N SER A 207 2.04 15.84 9.23
CA SER A 207 3.45 15.80 8.79
C SER A 207 3.64 16.41 7.40
N GLY A 208 2.54 16.65 6.67
CA GLY A 208 2.53 17.15 5.30
C GLY A 208 2.91 16.08 4.26
N GLY A 209 2.96 14.80 4.63
CA GLY A 209 3.39 13.73 3.74
C GLY A 209 4.73 14.05 3.08
N PHE A 210 4.96 13.58 1.85
CA PHE A 210 6.18 13.91 1.12
C PHE A 210 6.20 15.36 0.63
N ARG A 211 5.12 15.88 0.09
CA ARG A 211 5.10 17.16 -0.65
C ARG A 211 4.70 18.37 0.19
N GLY A 212 3.83 18.20 1.20
CA GLY A 212 3.32 19.30 2.02
C GLY A 212 4.29 19.74 3.12
N PRO A 213 4.05 20.90 3.77
CA PRO A 213 4.86 21.36 4.89
C PRO A 213 4.63 20.52 6.15
N GLN A 214 5.69 20.28 6.94
CA GLN A 214 5.56 19.69 8.28
C GLN A 214 4.95 20.73 9.22
N LEU A 215 3.72 20.45 9.72
CA LEU A 215 2.94 21.42 10.51
C LEU A 215 3.27 21.39 12.02
N TYR A 216 4.04 20.41 12.49
CA TYR A 216 4.38 20.31 13.90
C TYR A 216 5.80 19.77 14.13
N PRO A 217 6.47 20.16 15.23
CA PRO A 217 7.79 19.64 15.58
C PRO A 217 7.68 18.22 16.15
N THR A 218 8.77 17.46 16.04
CA THR A 218 8.82 16.05 16.47
C THR A 218 8.44 15.81 17.91
N VAL A 219 8.67 16.80 18.81
CA VAL A 219 8.32 16.71 20.22
C VAL A 219 6.81 16.55 20.47
N LEU A 220 5.98 17.01 19.55
CA LEU A 220 4.52 16.87 19.62
C LEU A 220 3.98 15.55 19.03
N LEU A 221 4.83 14.71 18.45
CA LEU A 221 4.40 13.43 17.87
C LEU A 221 3.66 12.52 18.87
N PRO A 222 4.06 12.39 20.16
CA PRO A 222 3.29 11.62 21.13
C PRO A 222 1.87 12.12 21.33
N PHE A 223 1.67 13.43 21.35
CA PHE A 223 0.34 14.06 21.43
C PHE A 223 -0.51 13.67 20.20
N PHE A 224 0.03 13.85 18.98
CA PHE A 224 -0.67 13.47 17.75
C PHE A 224 -0.99 11.97 17.71
N ASN A 225 -0.09 11.11 18.18
CA ASN A 225 -0.34 9.67 18.27
C ASN A 225 -1.47 9.34 19.26
N SER A 226 -1.59 10.06 20.37
CA SER A 226 -2.67 9.88 21.33
C SER A 226 -4.01 10.28 20.72
N VAL A 227 -4.04 11.39 20.00
CA VAL A 227 -5.24 11.83 19.25
C VAL A 227 -5.59 10.83 18.14
N ASP A 228 -4.61 10.36 17.36
CA ASP A 228 -4.80 9.34 16.35
C ASP A 228 -5.40 8.06 16.95
N SER A 229 -4.89 7.60 18.09
CA SER A 229 -5.40 6.40 18.76
C SER A 229 -6.87 6.55 19.18
N LEU A 230 -7.29 7.75 19.58
CA LEU A 230 -8.68 8.04 19.91
C LEU A 230 -9.56 8.10 18.66
N LEU A 231 -9.16 8.85 17.65
CA LEU A 231 -9.94 9.07 16.43
C LEU A 231 -10.03 7.79 15.58
N SER A 232 -9.00 6.95 15.59
CA SER A 232 -8.97 5.67 14.85
C SER A 232 -10.00 4.65 15.35
N LYS A 233 -10.65 4.89 16.49
CA LYS A 233 -11.81 4.09 16.93
C LYS A 233 -13.04 4.32 16.05
N PHE A 234 -13.07 5.40 15.29
CA PHE A 234 -14.16 5.77 14.39
C PHE A 234 -13.70 5.62 12.94
N SER A 235 -14.10 4.53 12.27
CA SER A 235 -13.75 4.28 10.87
C SER A 235 -14.18 5.43 9.94
N SER A 236 -15.25 6.13 10.30
CA SER A 236 -15.72 7.32 9.57
C SER A 236 -14.72 8.48 9.54
N LEU A 237 -13.77 8.53 10.49
CA LEU A 237 -12.71 9.54 10.55
C LEU A 237 -11.38 9.04 9.98
N SER A 238 -11.35 7.88 9.32
CA SER A 238 -10.11 7.33 8.80
C SER A 238 -9.59 8.08 7.58
N SER A 239 -8.26 8.10 7.45
CA SER A 239 -7.55 8.47 6.22
C SER A 239 -6.64 7.35 5.73
N ARG A 240 -6.37 6.34 6.57
CA ARG A 240 -5.53 5.20 6.21
C ARG A 240 -6.17 3.91 6.73
N MET A 241 -5.87 2.79 6.07
CA MET A 241 -6.31 1.47 6.49
C MET A 241 -5.22 0.43 6.25
N LEU A 242 -5.24 -0.59 7.11
CA LEU A 242 -4.45 -1.80 6.96
C LEU A 242 -5.43 -2.95 6.79
N VAL A 243 -5.23 -3.74 5.74
CA VAL A 243 -6.00 -4.95 5.44
C VAL A 243 -5.07 -6.14 5.45
N VAL A 244 -5.48 -7.21 6.13
CA VAL A 244 -4.76 -8.47 6.17
C VAL A 244 -5.64 -9.57 5.60
N LEU A 245 -5.14 -10.22 4.55
CA LEU A 245 -5.80 -11.33 3.89
C LEU A 245 -4.92 -12.58 3.99
N ASP A 246 -5.51 -13.72 4.32
CA ASP A 246 -4.84 -15.01 4.18
C ASP A 246 -5.43 -15.76 2.98
N LYS A 247 -4.57 -16.38 2.16
CA LYS A 247 -4.98 -17.29 1.10
C LYS A 247 -5.63 -18.53 1.74
N LYS A 248 -6.81 -18.91 1.27
CA LYS A 248 -7.52 -20.12 1.72
C LYS A 248 -6.92 -21.40 1.19
#